data_476dce37c8e467e1c8dfd6b020f332a6
#
_entry.id   476dce37c8e467e1c8dfd6b020f332a6
#
_cell.length_a   1.000
_cell.length_b   1.000
_cell.length_c   1.000
_cell.angle_alpha   90.00
_cell.angle_beta   90.00
_cell.angle_gamma   90.00
#
_symmetry.space_group_name_H-M   'P 1'
#
loop_
_entity.id
_entity.type
_entity.pdbx_description
1 polymer ?
#
loop_
_entity_poly.entity_id
_entity_poly.type
_entity_poly.pdbx_seq_one_letter_code
_entity_poly.pdbx_strand_id
1 'polypeptide(L)'
;MQAPSCLEYQRQLNQRQGHDNAETLFSVAPIPCDNHIRTLLDPIAPRYFTPVFFEVFAHLEQQHWLDSFRVLDQQLLVALDGTQYFSSQALHGQNCLTRQLSNGHPLYYHPAMTPVIVCPGHAQVIALAPEYIMPQDGHDKQDCEQAAGKRWLTHQAATLVPPHVTLRGDDLYSKEPFCSLALQQGFTFILVCKPDSHPKLDERLAFWQAQGAIAPCAQRRRQGRVTAVTL
;
A
#
# COMPACT_ATOMS: atom_id res chain seq x y z
N MET A 1 -10.15 18.54 -7.37
CA MET A 1 -11.60 18.21 -7.34
C MET A 1 -11.71 16.70 -7.22
N GLN A 2 -12.39 16.20 -6.19
CA GLN A 2 -12.59 14.75 -6.03
C GLN A 2 -14.04 14.45 -6.47
N ALA A 3 -14.18 13.70 -7.54
CA ALA A 3 -15.48 13.22 -7.99
C ALA A 3 -15.61 11.72 -7.60
N PRO A 4 -16.73 11.30 -7.01
CA PRO A 4 -16.91 9.92 -6.54
C PRO A 4 -17.08 8.90 -7.69
N SER A 5 -17.30 9.35 -8.91
CA SER A 5 -17.42 8.51 -10.11
C SER A 5 -17.11 9.29 -11.38
N CYS A 6 -16.83 8.57 -12.49
CA CYS A 6 -16.68 9.19 -13.81
C CYS A 6 -17.94 9.94 -14.25
N LEU A 7 -19.12 9.41 -13.94
CA LEU A 7 -20.38 10.06 -14.27
C LEU A 7 -20.56 11.38 -13.49
N GLU A 8 -20.22 11.40 -12.22
CA GLU A 8 -20.29 12.63 -11.42
C GLU A 8 -19.25 13.65 -11.88
N TYR A 9 -18.06 13.20 -12.22
CA TYR A 9 -17.02 14.06 -12.82
C TYR A 9 -17.54 14.71 -14.12
N GLN A 10 -18.16 13.93 -15.00
CA GLN A 10 -18.77 14.43 -16.23
C GLN A 10 -19.86 15.47 -15.95
N ARG A 11 -20.73 15.20 -14.97
CA ARG A 11 -21.79 16.18 -14.58
C ARG A 11 -21.20 17.50 -14.10
N GLN A 12 -20.15 17.43 -13.26
CA GLN A 12 -19.47 18.62 -12.75
C GLN A 12 -18.78 19.42 -13.88
N LEU A 13 -18.16 18.74 -14.84
CA LEU A 13 -17.58 19.40 -16.01
C LEU A 13 -18.66 20.08 -16.87
N ASN A 14 -19.77 19.38 -17.15
CA ASN A 14 -20.90 19.95 -17.92
C ASN A 14 -21.49 21.21 -17.26
N GLN A 15 -21.56 21.25 -15.92
CA GLN A 15 -22.01 22.44 -15.19
C GLN A 15 -21.04 23.62 -15.26
N ARG A 16 -19.77 23.37 -15.57
CA ARG A 16 -18.68 24.35 -15.63
C ARG A 16 -18.17 24.62 -17.04
N GLN A 17 -18.90 24.14 -18.05
CA GLN A 17 -18.50 24.31 -19.45
C GLN A 17 -18.21 25.80 -19.75
N GLY A 18 -17.05 26.06 -20.36
CA GLY A 18 -16.56 27.40 -20.59
C GLY A 18 -15.83 28.07 -19.42
N HIS A 19 -15.78 27.44 -18.26
CA HIS A 19 -15.17 28.00 -17.04
C HIS A 19 -14.26 27.00 -16.30
N ASP A 20 -13.80 25.96 -16.96
CA ASP A 20 -12.94 24.93 -16.36
C ASP A 20 -11.57 24.83 -17.06
N ASN A 21 -10.63 24.20 -16.35
CA ASN A 21 -9.29 24.00 -16.83
C ASN A 21 -9.19 23.03 -18.03
N ALA A 22 -10.18 22.16 -18.23
CA ALA A 22 -10.19 21.24 -19.36
C ALA A 22 -10.31 22.01 -20.67
N GLU A 23 -11.18 23.02 -20.71
CA GLU A 23 -11.34 23.88 -21.86
C GLU A 23 -10.22 24.90 -21.97
N THR A 24 -9.89 25.60 -20.86
CA THR A 24 -8.93 26.74 -20.88
C THR A 24 -7.47 26.31 -21.06
N LEU A 25 -7.05 25.20 -20.49
CA LEU A 25 -5.67 24.72 -20.55
C LEU A 25 -5.44 23.62 -21.60
N PHE A 26 -6.47 22.81 -21.88
CA PHE A 26 -6.32 21.63 -22.73
C PHE A 26 -7.19 21.67 -23.99
N SER A 27 -7.97 22.75 -24.20
CA SER A 27 -8.87 22.92 -25.35
C SER A 27 -9.89 21.78 -25.52
N VAL A 28 -10.29 21.16 -24.43
CA VAL A 28 -11.26 20.07 -24.42
C VAL A 28 -12.67 20.65 -24.34
N ALA A 29 -13.24 21.06 -25.48
CA ALA A 29 -14.58 21.59 -25.54
C ALA A 29 -15.69 20.54 -25.42
N PRO A 30 -15.64 19.36 -26.09
CA PRO A 30 -16.62 18.32 -25.86
C PRO A 30 -16.22 17.45 -24.67
N ILE A 31 -17.06 17.45 -23.63
CA ILE A 31 -16.82 16.60 -22.45
C ILE A 31 -17.21 15.17 -22.79
N PRO A 32 -16.26 14.22 -22.74
CA PRO A 32 -16.54 12.82 -23.07
C PRO A 32 -17.50 12.20 -22.06
N CYS A 33 -18.35 11.29 -22.53
CA CYS A 33 -19.23 10.52 -21.64
C CYS A 33 -18.38 9.53 -20.79
N ASP A 34 -18.96 9.09 -19.67
CA ASP A 34 -18.26 8.20 -18.72
C ASP A 34 -17.79 6.89 -19.37
N ASN A 35 -18.59 6.31 -20.26
CA ASN A 35 -18.20 5.12 -21.02
C ASN A 35 -16.99 5.38 -21.92
N HIS A 36 -16.95 6.53 -22.57
CA HIS A 36 -15.79 6.88 -23.41
C HIS A 36 -14.53 7.09 -22.58
N ILE A 37 -14.62 7.76 -21.42
CA ILE A 37 -13.50 7.91 -20.48
C ILE A 37 -12.98 6.53 -20.06
N ARG A 38 -13.87 5.60 -19.70
CA ARG A 38 -13.50 4.22 -19.35
C ARG A 38 -12.80 3.51 -20.50
N THR A 39 -13.38 3.56 -21.70
CA THR A 39 -12.78 2.93 -22.89
C THR A 39 -11.38 3.46 -23.19
N LEU A 40 -11.11 4.74 -22.92
CA LEU A 40 -9.77 5.32 -23.08
C LEU A 40 -8.80 4.88 -21.97
N LEU A 41 -9.30 4.69 -20.74
CA LEU A 41 -8.46 4.33 -19.59
C LEU A 41 -8.20 2.83 -19.48
N ASP A 42 -9.15 1.98 -19.87
CA ASP A 42 -9.05 0.52 -19.74
C ASP A 42 -7.78 -0.10 -20.36
N PRO A 43 -7.30 0.34 -21.54
CA PRO A 43 -6.08 -0.22 -22.13
C PRO A 43 -4.79 0.33 -21.49
N ILE A 44 -4.87 1.32 -20.61
CA ILE A 44 -3.68 1.95 -20.04
C ILE A 44 -3.14 1.10 -18.89
N ALA A 45 -1.96 0.55 -19.08
CA ALA A 45 -1.33 -0.25 -18.04
C ALA A 45 -0.96 0.62 -16.81
N PRO A 46 -1.22 0.15 -15.57
CA PRO A 46 -0.93 0.89 -14.33
C PRO A 46 0.51 1.40 -14.22
N ARG A 47 1.48 0.71 -14.81
CA ARG A 47 2.89 1.10 -14.81
C ARG A 47 3.15 2.50 -15.37
N TYR A 48 2.28 3.02 -16.24
CA TYR A 48 2.43 4.37 -16.79
C TYR A 48 2.15 5.47 -15.76
N PHE A 49 1.49 5.15 -14.65
CA PHE A 49 1.25 6.09 -13.55
C PHE A 49 2.34 6.02 -12.48
N THR A 50 3.16 4.97 -12.45
CA THR A 50 4.24 4.82 -11.47
C THR A 50 5.21 6.00 -11.42
N PRO A 51 5.66 6.58 -12.56
CA PRO A 51 6.55 7.73 -12.55
C PRO A 51 6.00 8.96 -11.82
N VAL A 52 4.68 9.16 -11.84
CA VAL A 52 4.03 10.28 -11.14
C VAL A 52 4.30 10.22 -9.63
N PHE A 53 4.26 9.03 -9.04
CA PHE A 53 4.57 8.85 -7.62
C PHE A 53 6.04 9.17 -7.32
N PHE A 54 6.95 8.81 -8.22
CA PHE A 54 8.38 9.12 -8.07
C PHE A 54 8.64 10.62 -8.17
N GLU A 55 8.03 11.31 -9.12
CA GLU A 55 8.14 12.75 -9.30
C GLU A 55 7.59 13.50 -8.08
N VAL A 56 6.42 13.08 -7.56
CA VAL A 56 5.84 13.67 -6.34
C VAL A 56 6.78 13.44 -5.15
N PHE A 57 7.27 12.21 -4.95
CA PHE A 57 8.22 11.91 -3.87
C PHE A 57 9.48 12.76 -3.96
N ALA A 58 10.11 12.83 -5.14
CA ALA A 58 11.30 13.62 -5.37
C ALA A 58 11.06 15.12 -5.13
N HIS A 59 9.90 15.63 -5.53
CA HIS A 59 9.54 17.03 -5.28
C HIS A 59 9.38 17.31 -3.78
N LEU A 60 8.68 16.43 -3.04
CA LEU A 60 8.50 16.57 -1.60
C LEU A 60 9.84 16.52 -0.85
N GLU A 61 10.77 15.67 -1.29
CA GLU A 61 12.14 15.60 -0.73
C GLU A 61 12.93 16.87 -1.00
N GLN A 62 12.91 17.38 -2.24
CA GLN A 62 13.58 18.65 -2.63
C GLN A 62 13.06 19.86 -1.85
N GLN A 63 11.77 19.90 -1.53
CA GLN A 63 11.16 20.97 -0.75
C GLN A 63 11.29 20.79 0.76
N HIS A 64 12.00 19.77 1.23
CA HIS A 64 12.15 19.44 2.65
C HIS A 64 10.81 19.14 3.38
N TRP A 65 9.75 18.84 2.64
CA TRP A 65 8.45 18.52 3.24
C TRP A 65 8.42 17.14 3.91
N LEU A 66 9.32 16.23 3.51
CA LEU A 66 9.47 14.93 4.14
C LEU A 66 10.19 14.99 5.49
N ASP A 67 10.86 16.09 5.83
CA ASP A 67 11.62 16.21 7.09
C ASP A 67 10.70 16.06 8.32
N SER A 68 9.46 16.55 8.24
CA SER A 68 8.46 16.39 9.29
C SER A 68 7.92 14.97 9.45
N PHE A 69 8.16 14.10 8.47
CA PHE A 69 7.79 12.67 8.49
C PHE A 69 8.93 11.77 8.98
N ARG A 70 10.13 12.32 9.17
CA ARG A 70 11.26 11.54 9.63
C ARG A 70 11.16 11.25 11.12
N VAL A 71 11.31 9.96 11.46
CA VAL A 71 11.28 9.41 12.82
C VAL A 71 12.42 8.40 12.96
N LEU A 72 12.64 7.81 14.14
CA LEU A 72 13.60 6.72 14.34
C LEU A 72 14.96 7.00 13.68
N ASP A 73 15.68 8.00 14.21
CA ASP A 73 17.01 8.40 13.70
C ASP A 73 16.96 8.90 12.23
N GLN A 74 16.03 9.78 11.94
CA GLN A 74 15.86 10.43 10.64
C GLN A 74 15.39 9.49 9.51
N GLN A 75 14.73 8.39 9.84
CA GLN A 75 14.19 7.48 8.85
C GLN A 75 12.73 7.83 8.49
N LEU A 76 12.35 7.54 7.27
CA LEU A 76 10.95 7.52 6.83
C LEU A 76 10.33 6.18 7.22
N LEU A 77 9.14 6.22 7.80
CA LEU A 77 8.39 5.02 8.15
C LEU A 77 7.38 4.70 7.04
N VAL A 78 7.60 3.62 6.30
CA VAL A 78 6.72 3.17 5.21
C VAL A 78 5.85 2.02 5.68
N ALA A 79 4.55 2.26 5.78
CA ALA A 79 3.57 1.23 6.09
C ALA A 79 3.14 0.48 4.83
N LEU A 80 3.19 -0.85 4.90
CA LEU A 80 2.76 -1.76 3.84
C LEU A 80 1.44 -2.40 4.27
N ASP A 81 0.44 -2.34 3.42
CA ASP A 81 -0.86 -2.97 3.64
C ASP A 81 -1.54 -3.29 2.30
N GLY A 82 -2.25 -4.40 2.26
CA GLY A 82 -3.06 -4.80 1.12
C GLY A 82 -4.46 -4.23 1.21
N THR A 83 -4.94 -3.67 0.11
CA THR A 83 -6.31 -3.18 0.03
C THR A 83 -7.06 -3.82 -1.13
N GLN A 84 -8.33 -4.14 -0.91
CA GLN A 84 -9.24 -4.59 -1.95
C GLN A 84 -10.08 -3.40 -2.41
N TYR A 85 -9.71 -2.79 -3.53
CA TYR A 85 -10.36 -1.57 -4.01
C TYR A 85 -11.58 -1.81 -4.89
N PHE A 86 -11.78 -3.06 -5.36
CA PHE A 86 -12.95 -3.47 -6.13
C PHE A 86 -13.35 -4.89 -5.75
N SER A 87 -14.66 -5.16 -5.70
CA SER A 87 -15.20 -6.52 -5.64
C SER A 87 -16.61 -6.58 -6.23
N SER A 88 -16.92 -7.69 -6.89
CA SER A 88 -18.23 -7.95 -7.49
C SER A 88 -18.48 -9.46 -7.61
N GLN A 89 -19.72 -9.86 -7.53
CA GLN A 89 -20.15 -11.24 -7.85
C GLN A 89 -20.59 -11.38 -9.32
N ALA A 90 -20.84 -10.26 -10.01
CA ALA A 90 -21.34 -10.24 -11.38
C ALA A 90 -20.34 -9.65 -12.37
N LEU A 91 -19.67 -8.56 -12.01
CA LEU A 91 -18.71 -7.87 -12.87
C LEU A 91 -17.32 -8.50 -12.69
N HIS A 92 -16.72 -8.93 -13.80
CA HIS A 92 -15.40 -9.53 -13.80
C HIS A 92 -14.66 -9.20 -15.10
N GLY A 93 -13.35 -9.27 -15.05
CA GLY A 93 -12.46 -9.07 -16.19
C GLY A 93 -11.23 -9.99 -16.09
N GLN A 94 -10.36 -9.97 -17.09
CA GLN A 94 -9.17 -10.83 -17.15
C GLN A 94 -8.21 -10.62 -15.96
N ASN A 95 -8.15 -9.43 -15.40
CA ASN A 95 -7.25 -9.07 -14.32
C ASN A 95 -7.89 -9.24 -12.92
N CYS A 96 -9.12 -9.79 -12.82
CA CYS A 96 -9.74 -10.06 -11.53
C CYS A 96 -9.13 -11.33 -10.90
N LEU A 97 -8.81 -11.25 -9.62
CA LEU A 97 -8.67 -12.43 -8.80
C LEU A 97 -10.04 -13.00 -8.45
N THR A 98 -10.10 -14.29 -8.17
CA THR A 98 -11.35 -14.97 -7.84
C THR A 98 -11.21 -15.75 -6.56
N ARG A 99 -12.21 -15.65 -5.67
CA ARG A 99 -12.35 -16.51 -4.51
C ARG A 99 -13.79 -17.02 -4.37
N GLN A 100 -13.94 -18.20 -3.80
CA GLN A 100 -15.27 -18.75 -3.47
C GLN A 100 -15.73 -18.16 -2.12
N LEU A 101 -16.97 -17.67 -2.09
CA LEU A 101 -17.63 -17.29 -0.86
C LEU A 101 -18.20 -18.53 -0.15
N SER A 102 -18.54 -18.41 1.13
CA SER A 102 -19.15 -19.50 1.92
C SER A 102 -20.47 -20.03 1.35
N ASN A 103 -21.18 -19.21 0.57
CA ASN A 103 -22.40 -19.59 -0.13
C ASN A 103 -22.16 -20.26 -1.50
N GLY A 104 -20.91 -20.55 -1.87
CA GLY A 104 -20.55 -21.20 -3.13
C GLY A 104 -20.49 -20.26 -4.35
N HIS A 105 -20.82 -18.98 -4.22
CA HIS A 105 -20.73 -18.04 -5.33
C HIS A 105 -19.31 -17.48 -5.47
N PRO A 106 -18.83 -17.24 -6.71
CA PRO A 106 -17.55 -16.59 -6.94
C PRO A 106 -17.61 -15.12 -6.55
N LEU A 107 -16.54 -14.61 -5.96
CA LEU A 107 -16.28 -13.20 -5.78
C LEU A 107 -15.06 -12.83 -6.62
N TYR A 108 -15.27 -11.91 -7.55
CA TYR A 108 -14.21 -11.31 -8.37
C TYR A 108 -13.72 -10.05 -7.67
N TYR A 109 -12.41 -9.85 -7.59
CA TYR A 109 -11.89 -8.69 -6.86
C TYR A 109 -10.53 -8.23 -7.40
N HIS A 110 -10.23 -6.95 -7.17
CA HIS A 110 -8.92 -6.35 -7.47
C HIS A 110 -8.29 -5.85 -6.18
N PRO A 111 -7.22 -6.47 -5.72
CA PRO A 111 -6.40 -5.98 -4.63
C PRO A 111 -5.16 -5.27 -5.15
N ALA A 112 -4.60 -4.41 -4.28
CA ALA A 112 -3.29 -3.84 -4.45
C ALA A 112 -2.60 -3.73 -3.09
N MET A 113 -1.30 -3.87 -3.06
CA MET A 113 -0.49 -3.44 -1.93
C MET A 113 -0.25 -1.93 -2.07
N THR A 114 -0.63 -1.17 -1.05
CA THR A 114 -0.63 0.29 -1.06
C THR A 114 0.35 0.83 -0.01
N PRO A 115 1.63 1.03 -0.37
CA PRO A 115 2.62 1.56 0.55
C PRO A 115 2.39 3.06 0.78
N VAL A 116 2.51 3.49 2.04
CA VAL A 116 2.36 4.88 2.43
C VAL A 116 3.43 5.29 3.43
N ILE A 117 3.97 6.50 3.29
CA ILE A 117 4.81 7.10 4.33
C ILE A 117 3.87 7.62 5.42
N VAL A 118 4.15 7.22 6.64
CA VAL A 118 3.39 7.59 7.85
C VAL A 118 4.30 8.25 8.88
N CYS A 119 3.72 9.12 9.69
CA CYS A 119 4.41 9.68 10.84
C CYS A 119 3.47 9.64 12.06
N PRO A 120 3.91 9.09 13.21
CA PRO A 120 3.13 9.11 14.43
C PRO A 120 2.72 10.53 14.82
N GLY A 121 1.43 10.75 15.04
CA GLY A 121 0.87 12.06 15.37
C GLY A 121 0.43 12.91 14.18
N HIS A 122 0.78 12.57 12.96
CA HIS A 122 0.26 13.18 11.74
C HIS A 122 -0.99 12.45 11.25
N ALA A 123 -2.00 13.19 10.81
CA ALA A 123 -3.18 12.63 10.16
C ALA A 123 -2.96 12.38 8.67
N GLN A 124 -2.02 13.11 8.08
CA GLN A 124 -1.66 13.01 6.66
C GLN A 124 -0.73 11.83 6.44
N VAL A 125 -0.84 11.23 5.27
CA VAL A 125 0.06 10.19 4.77
C VAL A 125 0.49 10.55 3.35
N ILE A 126 1.64 10.05 2.92
CA ILE A 126 2.14 10.25 1.56
C ILE A 126 2.11 8.92 0.84
N ALA A 127 1.30 8.83 -0.21
CA ALA A 127 1.18 7.62 -1.00
C ALA A 127 2.44 7.40 -1.86
N LEU A 128 2.93 6.18 -1.86
CA LEU A 128 3.96 5.70 -2.79
C LEU A 128 3.30 4.88 -3.90
N ALA A 129 4.07 4.55 -4.94
CA ALA A 129 3.55 3.76 -6.05
C ALA A 129 2.98 2.42 -5.55
N PRO A 130 1.72 2.10 -5.86
CA PRO A 130 1.11 0.84 -5.47
C PRO A 130 1.67 -0.31 -6.30
N GLU A 131 1.58 -1.52 -5.76
CA GLU A 131 1.85 -2.76 -6.49
C GLU A 131 0.55 -3.54 -6.65
N TYR A 132 0.11 -3.72 -7.89
CA TYR A 132 -1.14 -4.41 -8.20
C TYR A 132 -0.97 -5.92 -8.11
N ILE A 133 -1.97 -6.59 -7.53
CA ILE A 133 -2.02 -8.03 -7.39
C ILE A 133 -2.97 -8.54 -8.46
N MET A 134 -2.44 -9.25 -9.45
CA MET A 134 -3.16 -9.71 -10.63
C MET A 134 -2.98 -11.22 -10.81
N PRO A 135 -3.89 -11.88 -11.54
CA PRO A 135 -3.68 -13.28 -11.92
C PRO A 135 -2.32 -13.45 -12.63
N GLN A 136 -1.58 -14.48 -12.24
CA GLN A 136 -0.32 -14.82 -12.91
C GLN A 136 -0.62 -15.76 -14.07
N ASP A 137 -0.37 -15.32 -15.28
CA ASP A 137 -0.49 -16.17 -16.47
C ASP A 137 0.49 -17.35 -16.37
N GLY A 138 -0.06 -18.56 -16.50
CA GLY A 138 0.73 -19.80 -16.52
C GLY A 138 1.16 -20.35 -15.16
N HIS A 139 0.68 -19.81 -14.06
CA HIS A 139 0.93 -20.33 -12.71
C HIS A 139 -0.36 -20.87 -12.06
N ASP A 140 -0.24 -22.02 -11.35
CA ASP A 140 -1.37 -22.66 -10.64
C ASP A 140 -1.89 -21.85 -9.45
N LYS A 141 -1.09 -20.91 -8.94
CA LYS A 141 -1.45 -20.07 -7.79
C LYS A 141 -1.68 -18.63 -8.22
N GLN A 142 -2.77 -18.06 -7.73
CA GLN A 142 -2.99 -16.62 -7.86
C GLN A 142 -1.85 -15.85 -7.19
N ASP A 143 -1.55 -14.66 -7.71
CA ASP A 143 -0.65 -13.71 -7.09
C ASP A 143 -1.15 -13.35 -5.69
N CYS A 144 -0.26 -12.93 -4.82
CA CYS A 144 -0.58 -12.60 -3.45
C CYS A 144 0.15 -11.33 -2.98
N GLU A 145 -0.34 -10.79 -1.87
CA GLU A 145 0.21 -9.58 -1.27
C GLU A 145 1.70 -9.71 -0.91
N GLN A 146 2.15 -10.88 -0.47
CA GLN A 146 3.57 -11.11 -0.19
C GLN A 146 4.44 -11.03 -1.45
N ALA A 147 3.95 -11.59 -2.57
CA ALA A 147 4.64 -11.52 -3.85
C ALA A 147 4.68 -10.08 -4.37
N ALA A 148 3.56 -9.35 -4.25
CA ALA A 148 3.49 -7.92 -4.56
C ALA A 148 4.46 -7.11 -3.70
N GLY A 149 4.52 -7.36 -2.40
CA GLY A 149 5.46 -6.72 -1.49
C GLY A 149 6.92 -6.92 -1.90
N LYS A 150 7.29 -8.13 -2.31
CA LYS A 150 8.65 -8.42 -2.80
C LYS A 150 8.98 -7.71 -4.11
N ARG A 151 8.04 -7.68 -5.06
CA ARG A 151 8.21 -6.93 -6.33
C ARG A 151 8.39 -5.44 -6.03
N TRP A 152 7.56 -4.90 -5.16
CA TRP A 152 7.62 -3.50 -4.76
C TRP A 152 8.98 -3.16 -4.14
N LEU A 153 9.49 -3.97 -3.20
CA LEU A 153 10.83 -3.76 -2.60
C LEU A 153 11.90 -3.67 -3.68
N THR A 154 11.88 -4.59 -4.64
CA THR A 154 12.86 -4.62 -5.72
C THR A 154 12.77 -3.37 -6.61
N HIS A 155 11.56 -2.90 -6.92
CA HIS A 155 11.34 -1.73 -7.76
C HIS A 155 11.65 -0.42 -7.04
N GLN A 156 11.41 -0.34 -5.73
CA GLN A 156 11.54 0.90 -4.96
C GLN A 156 12.92 1.12 -4.34
N ALA A 157 13.74 0.07 -4.25
CA ALA A 157 15.04 0.14 -3.58
C ALA A 157 15.95 1.27 -4.12
N ALA A 158 15.89 1.56 -5.41
CA ALA A 158 16.67 2.64 -6.01
C ALA A 158 16.14 4.05 -5.67
N THR A 159 14.84 4.19 -5.41
CA THR A 159 14.18 5.48 -5.20
C THR A 159 14.18 5.90 -3.75
N LEU A 160 13.95 4.97 -2.84
CA LEU A 160 13.72 5.26 -1.42
C LEU A 160 15.00 5.35 -0.57
N VAL A 161 16.19 5.14 -1.15
CA VAL A 161 17.46 5.15 -0.39
C VAL A 161 17.35 4.33 0.89
N PRO A 162 17.36 2.99 0.82
CA PRO A 162 16.96 2.08 1.89
C PRO A 162 17.50 2.35 3.30
N PRO A 163 18.75 2.80 3.52
CA PRO A 163 19.27 3.05 4.88
C PRO A 163 18.47 4.11 5.67
N HIS A 164 17.66 4.90 4.97
CA HIS A 164 16.83 5.95 5.58
C HIS A 164 15.35 5.60 5.64
N VAL A 165 15.00 4.32 5.45
CA VAL A 165 13.61 3.84 5.42
C VAL A 165 13.44 2.63 6.33
N THR A 166 12.44 2.71 7.21
CA THR A 166 11.96 1.59 8.01
C THR A 166 10.61 1.13 7.47
N LEU A 167 10.52 -0.13 7.06
CA LEU A 167 9.28 -0.75 6.62
C LEU A 167 8.45 -1.16 7.85
N ARG A 168 7.15 -0.91 7.79
CA ARG A 168 6.18 -1.38 8.76
C ARG A 168 5.14 -2.24 8.08
N GLY A 169 4.86 -3.41 8.64
CA GLY A 169 3.84 -4.32 8.12
C GLY A 169 3.20 -5.16 9.22
N ASP A 170 2.15 -5.84 8.85
CA ASP A 170 1.51 -6.82 9.71
C ASP A 170 2.25 -8.17 9.68
N ASP A 171 1.65 -9.19 10.29
CA ASP A 171 2.18 -10.55 10.37
C ASP A 171 2.39 -11.22 9.00
N LEU A 172 1.72 -10.77 7.96
CA LEU A 172 1.88 -11.29 6.61
C LEU A 172 3.30 -11.05 6.06
N TYR A 173 3.87 -9.89 6.38
CA TYR A 173 5.21 -9.49 5.95
C TYR A 173 6.34 -10.01 6.85
N SER A 174 6.01 -10.56 8.03
CA SER A 174 7.01 -11.04 9.00
C SER A 174 7.63 -12.40 8.64
N LYS A 175 7.34 -12.92 7.45
CA LYS A 175 7.89 -14.19 6.97
C LYS A 175 9.31 -14.03 6.45
N GLU A 176 10.13 -15.05 6.70
CA GLU A 176 11.57 -15.08 6.38
C GLU A 176 11.88 -14.62 4.95
N PRO A 177 11.18 -15.07 3.88
CA PRO A 177 11.54 -14.66 2.52
C PRO A 177 11.33 -13.18 2.22
N PHE A 178 10.43 -12.49 2.93
CA PHE A 178 10.25 -11.05 2.81
C PHE A 178 11.30 -10.31 3.63
N CYS A 179 11.54 -10.74 4.88
CA CYS A 179 12.53 -10.14 5.76
C CYS A 179 13.95 -10.22 5.17
N SER A 180 14.33 -11.37 4.62
CA SER A 180 15.62 -11.56 3.98
C SER A 180 15.80 -10.64 2.77
N LEU A 181 14.77 -10.50 1.92
CA LEU A 181 14.82 -9.60 0.78
C LEU A 181 14.91 -8.14 1.23
N ALA A 182 14.14 -7.72 2.25
CA ALA A 182 14.20 -6.37 2.78
C ALA A 182 15.62 -6.02 3.27
N LEU A 183 16.25 -6.91 4.03
CA LEU A 183 17.63 -6.74 4.50
C LEU A 183 18.64 -6.72 3.35
N GLN A 184 18.51 -7.59 2.36
CA GLN A 184 19.36 -7.60 1.18
C GLN A 184 19.28 -6.30 0.38
N GLN A 185 18.10 -5.66 0.35
CA GLN A 185 17.89 -4.36 -0.27
C GLN A 185 18.29 -3.18 0.65
N GLY A 186 18.75 -3.46 1.88
CA GLY A 186 19.22 -2.45 2.83
C GLY A 186 18.13 -1.77 3.65
N PHE A 187 16.88 -2.23 3.60
CA PHE A 187 15.80 -1.71 4.43
C PHE A 187 15.87 -2.23 5.86
N THR A 188 15.51 -1.40 6.82
CA THR A 188 15.14 -1.83 8.17
C THR A 188 13.63 -2.09 8.23
N PHE A 189 13.17 -2.83 9.25
CA PHE A 189 11.74 -3.10 9.38
C PHE A 189 11.28 -3.27 10.82
N ILE A 190 9.99 -2.96 11.06
CA ILE A 190 9.23 -3.22 12.27
C ILE A 190 7.97 -3.97 11.85
N LEU A 191 7.92 -5.28 12.09
CA LEU A 191 6.85 -6.15 11.64
C LEU A 191 6.13 -6.78 12.84
N VAL A 192 4.81 -6.95 12.71
CA VAL A 192 4.03 -7.66 13.72
C VAL A 192 4.26 -9.16 13.56
N CYS A 193 4.61 -9.84 14.66
CA CYS A 193 4.72 -11.29 14.70
C CYS A 193 3.63 -11.83 15.64
N LYS A 194 2.66 -12.56 15.10
CA LYS A 194 1.63 -13.22 15.90
C LYS A 194 2.15 -14.57 16.42
N PRO A 195 1.83 -14.96 17.67
CA PRO A 195 2.26 -16.24 18.23
C PRO A 195 1.90 -17.45 17.34
N ASP A 196 0.67 -17.47 16.82
CA ASP A 196 0.18 -18.56 15.96
C ASP A 196 0.98 -18.72 14.66
N SER A 197 1.53 -17.62 14.14
CA SER A 197 2.31 -17.60 12.90
C SER A 197 3.80 -17.81 13.14
N HIS A 198 4.27 -17.56 14.37
CA HIS A 198 5.68 -17.60 14.76
C HIS A 198 5.91 -18.39 16.07
N PRO A 199 5.43 -19.63 16.18
CA PRO A 199 5.47 -20.37 17.44
C PRO A 199 6.89 -20.53 18.01
N LYS A 200 7.88 -20.76 17.16
CA LYS A 200 9.28 -20.87 17.61
C LYS A 200 9.86 -19.56 18.16
N LEU A 201 9.42 -18.42 17.62
CA LEU A 201 9.82 -17.09 18.12
C LEU A 201 9.16 -16.86 19.49
N ASP A 202 7.89 -17.18 19.59
CA ASP A 202 7.12 -17.03 20.83
C ASP A 202 7.68 -17.90 21.96
N GLU A 203 7.99 -19.17 21.69
CA GLU A 203 8.67 -20.07 22.63
C GLU A 203 10.04 -19.50 23.11
N ARG A 204 10.81 -18.94 22.19
CA ARG A 204 12.10 -18.32 22.53
C ARG A 204 11.92 -17.09 23.40
N LEU A 205 10.96 -16.24 23.08
CA LEU A 205 10.64 -15.06 23.87
C LEU A 205 10.21 -15.45 25.28
N ALA A 206 9.32 -16.43 25.39
CA ALA A 206 8.88 -16.98 26.69
C ALA A 206 10.05 -17.52 27.51
N PHE A 207 10.97 -18.26 26.88
CA PHE A 207 12.19 -18.75 27.54
C PHE A 207 13.06 -17.62 28.06
N TRP A 208 13.35 -16.59 27.25
CA TRP A 208 14.17 -15.45 27.67
C TRP A 208 13.51 -14.59 28.74
N GLN A 209 12.18 -14.45 28.69
CA GLN A 209 11.41 -13.81 29.76
C GLN A 209 11.53 -14.57 31.08
N ALA A 210 11.40 -15.90 31.05
CA ALA A 210 11.57 -16.75 32.23
C ALA A 210 12.98 -16.68 32.84
N GLN A 211 14.00 -16.43 32.02
CA GLN A 211 15.38 -16.22 32.44
C GLN A 211 15.67 -14.79 32.91
N GLY A 212 14.72 -13.88 32.82
CA GLY A 212 14.93 -12.47 33.14
C GLY A 212 15.84 -11.73 32.16
N ALA A 213 16.16 -12.34 31.02
CA ALA A 213 17.00 -11.74 29.97
C ALA A 213 16.27 -10.65 29.17
N ILE A 214 14.94 -10.67 29.21
CA ILE A 214 14.08 -9.67 28.59
C ILE A 214 13.21 -9.07 29.68
N ALA A 215 13.35 -7.77 29.93
CA ALA A 215 12.46 -7.07 30.83
C ALA A 215 11.13 -6.76 30.11
N PRO A 216 9.97 -7.01 30.74
CA PRO A 216 8.70 -6.60 30.18
C PRO A 216 8.68 -5.06 30.08
N CYS A 217 8.50 -4.56 28.87
CA CYS A 217 8.39 -3.12 28.65
C CYS A 217 7.04 -2.60 29.17
N ALA A 218 7.04 -1.34 29.62
CA ALA A 218 5.86 -0.72 30.23
C ALA A 218 4.63 -0.78 29.30
N GLN A 219 3.53 -1.30 29.84
CA GLN A 219 2.25 -1.31 29.16
C GLN A 219 1.68 0.13 29.09
N ARG A 220 1.43 0.63 27.89
CA ARG A 220 0.73 1.90 27.71
C ARG A 220 -0.74 1.65 27.46
N ARG A 221 -1.61 2.09 28.36
CA ARG A 221 -3.06 2.09 28.13
C ARG A 221 -3.46 3.27 27.24
N ARG A 222 -4.09 2.98 26.09
CA ARG A 222 -4.77 3.99 25.30
C ARG A 222 -6.23 3.54 25.12
N GLN A 223 -7.17 4.39 25.52
CA GLN A 223 -8.61 4.13 25.43
C GLN A 223 -9.08 2.79 26.08
N GLY A 224 -8.57 2.48 27.26
CA GLY A 224 -9.00 1.29 28.01
C GLY A 224 -8.42 -0.05 27.53
N ARG A 225 -7.67 -0.08 26.42
CA ARG A 225 -6.92 -1.27 25.98
C ARG A 225 -5.49 -1.23 26.49
N VAL A 226 -5.04 -2.35 27.02
CA VAL A 226 -3.65 -2.56 27.43
C VAL A 226 -2.88 -3.04 26.22
N THR A 227 -1.86 -2.29 25.81
CA THR A 227 -0.92 -2.73 24.79
C THR A 227 0.41 -2.99 25.47
N ALA A 228 0.87 -4.24 25.51
CA ALA A 228 2.21 -4.58 25.96
C ALA A 228 3.19 -4.23 24.84
N VAL A 229 4.20 -3.45 25.14
CA VAL A 229 5.36 -3.24 24.28
C VAL A 229 6.52 -3.95 24.97
N THR A 230 7.02 -5.02 24.36
CA THR A 230 8.25 -5.68 24.79
C THR A 230 9.39 -5.14 23.90
N LEU A 231 10.40 -4.55 24.51
CA LEU A 231 11.66 -4.20 23.85
C LEU A 231 12.63 -5.36 23.99
#